data_40f64a54a79107f3f7efb0834cd8f6f4
#
_entry.id   40f64a54a79107f3f7efb0834cd8f6f4
#
_cell.length_a   1.000
_cell.length_b   1.000
_cell.length_c   1.000
_cell.angle_alpha   90.00
_cell.angle_beta   90.00
_cell.angle_gamma   90.00
#
_symmetry.space_group_name_H-M   'P 1'
#
loop_
_entity.id
_entity.type
_entity.pdbx_description
1 polymer ?
#
loop_
_entity_poly.entity_id
_entity_poly.type
_entity_poly.pdbx_seq_one_letter_code
_entity_poly.pdbx_strand_id
1 'polypeptide(L)'
;YGTDSGAGVSLGLERRYLNSRGHKALAQLDYAQKRKTLTLQHRIPAFAWRDGWYTTSLQAYDEQTEYIDTRRYEAVFSRNGQYNRNLNLVASVHALQERWAYAIDDRLRPVTLYRQATYFYPSIVAEYINADDRIQPRDGYGATATLRGGLDGVGSDANFAQLHVRGSWFKGLGARSRLIVRGEVGATFTDELVEIPPTLRFYAGGDRSVRGYGYREIGPRISAVPGRDDFALGAKNVVTANVE
;
A
#
# COMPACT_ATOMS: atom_id res chain seq x y z
N TYR A 1 19.98 -3.85 6.52
CA TYR A 1 20.25 -3.94 5.07
C TYR A 1 19.10 -4.69 4.41
N GLY A 2 18.47 -4.10 3.41
CA GLY A 2 17.45 -4.75 2.60
C GLY A 2 17.94 -4.91 1.16
N THR A 3 17.65 -6.07 0.53
CA THR A 3 18.04 -6.34 -0.87
C THR A 3 17.42 -5.30 -1.82
N ASP A 4 16.20 -4.87 -1.55
CA ASP A 4 15.45 -3.95 -2.41
C ASP A 4 15.74 -2.48 -2.11
N SER A 5 16.05 -2.12 -0.86
CA SER A 5 16.24 -0.73 -0.42
C SER A 5 17.70 -0.31 -0.21
N GLY A 6 18.62 -1.29 -0.11
CA GLY A 6 20.02 -1.07 0.24
C GLY A 6 20.26 -0.84 1.74
N ALA A 7 21.38 -0.23 2.10
CA ALA A 7 21.68 0.15 3.47
C ALA A 7 20.80 1.35 3.87
N GLY A 8 20.31 1.34 5.11
CA GLY A 8 19.43 2.39 5.59
C GLY A 8 19.37 2.51 7.10
N VAL A 9 18.79 3.61 7.55
CA VAL A 9 18.56 3.96 8.95
C VAL A 9 17.10 4.33 9.11
N SER A 10 16.48 3.88 10.20
CA SER A 10 15.12 4.27 10.59
C SER A 10 15.17 4.99 11.93
N LEU A 11 14.55 6.16 11.98
CA LEU A 11 14.40 6.97 13.19
C LEU A 11 12.93 7.22 13.44
N GLY A 12 12.45 6.91 14.63
CA GLY A 12 11.07 7.11 15.02
C GLY A 12 10.95 7.85 16.35
N LEU A 13 10.08 8.86 16.39
CA LEU A 13 9.69 9.56 17.60
C LEU A 13 8.19 9.41 17.80
N GLU A 14 7.78 8.70 18.83
CA GLU A 14 6.38 8.58 19.22
C GLU A 14 6.12 9.33 20.54
N ARG A 15 5.19 10.26 20.50
CA ARG A 15 4.68 10.91 21.69
C ARG A 15 3.26 10.44 21.98
N ARG A 16 3.13 9.60 23.00
CA ARG A 16 1.88 8.94 23.37
C ARG A 16 0.86 9.87 24.03
N TYR A 17 1.29 10.99 24.60
CA TYR A 17 0.46 12.01 25.22
C TYR A 17 0.94 13.41 24.80
N LEU A 18 0.18 14.08 23.97
CA LEU A 18 0.42 15.48 23.60
C LEU A 18 -0.31 16.44 24.56
N ASN A 19 -1.47 16.02 25.06
CA ASN A 19 -2.34 16.83 25.92
C ASN A 19 -3.24 15.93 26.79
N SER A 20 -3.99 16.57 27.71
CA SER A 20 -4.94 15.89 28.62
C SER A 20 -6.08 15.15 27.90
N ARG A 21 -6.31 15.43 26.62
CA ARG A 21 -7.33 14.75 25.79
C ARG A 21 -6.83 13.45 25.13
N GLY A 22 -5.60 13.03 25.43
CA GLY A 22 -5.04 11.76 24.96
C GLY A 22 -4.59 11.76 23.50
N HIS A 23 -4.31 12.92 22.91
CA HIS A 23 -3.76 13.01 21.57
C HIS A 23 -2.38 12.35 21.49
N LYS A 24 -2.07 11.73 20.35
CA LYS A 24 -0.78 11.09 20.07
C LYS A 24 -0.18 11.65 18.81
N ALA A 25 1.15 11.68 18.75
CA ALA A 25 1.87 12.05 17.54
C ALA A 25 2.99 11.05 17.26
N LEU A 26 3.25 10.82 15.98
CA LEU A 26 4.35 10.01 15.45
C LEU A 26 5.07 10.82 14.38
N ALA A 27 6.40 10.83 14.44
CA ALA A 27 7.26 11.24 13.35
C ALA A 27 8.23 10.09 13.06
N GLN A 28 8.26 9.60 11.84
CA GLN A 28 9.13 8.51 11.43
C GLN A 28 9.86 8.91 10.15
N LEU A 29 11.17 8.72 10.16
CA LEU A 29 12.06 8.90 9.02
C LEU A 29 12.75 7.57 8.73
N ASP A 30 12.48 7.02 7.55
CA ASP A 30 13.19 5.87 7.01
C ASP A 30 14.07 6.37 5.86
N TYR A 31 15.38 6.26 6.01
CA TYR A 31 16.33 6.74 5.03
C TYR A 31 17.21 5.57 4.58
N ALA A 32 17.00 5.12 3.36
CA ALA A 32 17.79 4.08 2.72
C ALA A 32 18.35 4.57 1.38
N GLN A 33 19.30 3.84 0.81
CA GLN A 33 19.97 4.23 -0.43
C GLN A 33 19.01 4.47 -1.59
N LYS A 34 18.03 3.57 -1.76
CA LYS A 34 17.08 3.60 -2.87
C LYS A 34 15.70 4.13 -2.47
N ARG A 35 15.44 4.32 -1.16
CA ARG A 35 14.11 4.70 -0.65
C ARG A 35 14.23 5.61 0.56
N LYS A 36 13.48 6.70 0.55
CA LYS A 36 13.37 7.63 1.66
C LYS A 36 11.90 7.88 1.95
N THR A 37 11.54 7.80 3.21
CA THR A 37 10.15 8.01 3.64
C THR A 37 10.13 8.86 4.89
N LEU A 38 9.37 9.94 4.87
CA LEU A 38 9.04 10.73 6.05
C LEU A 38 7.53 10.58 6.29
N THR A 39 7.15 10.14 7.48
CA THR A 39 5.76 10.02 7.91
C THR A 39 5.54 10.84 9.17
N LEU A 40 4.57 11.74 9.12
CA LEU A 40 4.07 12.48 10.28
C LEU A 40 2.63 12.07 10.51
N GLN A 41 2.27 11.75 11.76
CA GLN A 41 0.93 11.31 12.10
C GLN A 41 0.47 11.94 13.40
N HIS A 42 -0.77 12.41 13.40
CA HIS A 42 -1.47 12.91 14.57
C HIS A 42 -2.75 12.10 14.77
N ARG A 43 -2.95 11.58 15.97
CA ARG A 43 -4.13 10.79 16.36
C ARG A 43 -4.89 11.46 17.48
N ILE A 44 -6.19 11.54 17.30
CA ILE A 44 -7.15 12.06 18.27
C ILE A 44 -8.09 10.92 18.64
N PRO A 45 -8.29 10.61 19.94
CA PRO A 45 -9.30 9.64 20.37
C PRO A 45 -10.67 10.02 19.81
N ALA A 46 -11.38 9.05 19.30
CA ALA A 46 -12.72 9.31 18.78
C ALA A 46 -13.68 9.62 19.93
N PHE A 47 -14.42 10.69 19.78
CA PHE A 47 -15.35 11.19 20.79
C PHE A 47 -16.82 10.90 20.42
N ALA A 48 -17.07 10.33 19.26
CA ALA A 48 -18.39 10.02 18.77
C ALA A 48 -18.45 8.68 18.05
N TRP A 49 -19.59 8.02 18.20
CA TRP A 49 -20.09 6.83 17.48
C TRP A 49 -19.43 5.52 17.88
N ARG A 50 -18.22 5.27 17.93
CA ARG A 50 -17.53 4.01 18.33
C ARG A 50 -16.12 4.33 18.81
N ASP A 51 -15.58 3.47 19.63
CA ASP A 51 -14.18 3.55 20.03
C ASP A 51 -13.26 3.48 18.84
N GLY A 52 -12.24 4.31 18.83
CA GLY A 52 -11.28 4.38 17.73
C GLY A 52 -10.56 5.72 17.69
N TRP A 53 -10.09 6.10 16.50
CA TRP A 53 -9.24 7.26 16.31
C TRP A 53 -9.64 8.07 15.06
N TYR A 54 -9.56 9.39 15.18
CA TYR A 54 -9.35 10.26 14.03
C TYR A 54 -7.84 10.38 13.82
N THR A 55 -7.38 10.17 12.59
CA THR A 55 -5.95 10.20 12.28
C THR A 55 -5.72 11.10 11.09
N THR A 56 -4.82 12.06 11.24
CA THR A 56 -4.24 12.83 10.13
C THR A 56 -2.82 12.34 9.91
N SER A 57 -2.48 12.00 8.69
CA SER A 57 -1.15 11.54 8.29
C SER A 57 -0.65 12.32 7.09
N LEU A 58 0.62 12.71 7.12
CA LEU A 58 1.35 13.29 6.00
C LEU A 58 2.54 12.40 5.69
N GLN A 59 2.70 12.03 4.45
CA GLN A 59 3.81 11.21 3.99
C GLN A 59 4.51 11.85 2.80
N ALA A 60 5.83 11.93 2.88
CA ALA A 60 6.70 12.20 1.74
C ALA A 60 7.51 10.95 1.44
N TYR A 61 7.51 10.52 0.20
CA TYR A 61 8.16 9.31 -0.26
C TYR A 61 8.97 9.59 -1.51
N ASP A 62 10.21 9.10 -1.55
CA ASP A 62 11.14 9.21 -2.67
C ASP A 62 11.78 7.83 -2.89
N GLU A 63 11.66 7.29 -4.07
CA GLU A 63 12.23 6.00 -4.43
C GLU A 63 12.92 6.09 -5.79
N GLN A 64 14.18 5.70 -5.82
CA GLN A 64 14.99 5.61 -7.03
C GLN A 64 15.57 4.21 -7.13
N THR A 65 15.02 3.43 -8.04
CA THR A 65 15.50 2.10 -8.38
C THR A 65 16.07 2.08 -9.80
N GLU A 66 16.55 0.93 -10.23
CA GLU A 66 16.99 0.71 -11.62
C GLU A 66 15.87 0.92 -12.65
N TYR A 67 14.61 0.79 -12.23
CA TYR A 67 13.44 0.72 -13.11
C TYR A 67 12.51 1.90 -12.98
N ILE A 68 12.46 2.54 -11.81
CA ILE A 68 11.53 3.63 -11.53
C ILE A 68 12.17 4.70 -10.64
N ASP A 69 11.92 5.96 -10.99
CA ASP A 69 12.11 7.12 -10.15
C ASP A 69 10.73 7.65 -9.80
N THR A 70 10.37 7.64 -8.52
CA THR A 70 9.07 8.13 -8.06
C THR A 70 9.21 9.01 -6.83
N ARG A 71 8.45 10.10 -6.82
CA ARG A 71 8.28 10.96 -5.66
C ARG A 71 6.81 11.19 -5.39
N ARG A 72 6.40 10.92 -4.17
CA ARG A 72 5.01 10.97 -3.74
C ARG A 72 4.86 11.82 -2.48
N TYR A 73 3.83 12.62 -2.48
CA TYR A 73 3.31 13.31 -1.30
C TYR A 73 1.86 12.87 -1.08
N GLU A 74 1.54 12.46 0.12
CA GLU A 74 0.20 12.00 0.44
C GLU A 74 -0.25 12.56 1.79
N ALA A 75 -1.43 13.16 1.79
CA ALA A 75 -2.14 13.56 3.00
C ALA A 75 -3.38 12.68 3.16
N VAL A 76 -3.56 12.11 4.34
CA VAL A 76 -4.68 11.23 4.65
C VAL A 76 -5.38 11.71 5.91
N PHE A 77 -6.69 11.86 5.83
CA PHE A 77 -7.53 11.97 7.01
C PHE A 77 -8.39 10.72 7.12
N SER A 78 -8.37 10.07 8.26
CA SER A 78 -9.10 8.83 8.47
C SER A 78 -9.83 8.78 9.81
N ARG A 79 -10.92 8.01 9.83
CA ARG A 79 -11.64 7.61 11.00
C ARG A 79 -11.67 6.08 11.05
N ASN A 80 -11.01 5.51 12.06
CA ASN A 80 -11.13 4.09 12.31
C ASN A 80 -12.07 3.82 13.49
N GLY A 81 -12.77 2.71 13.47
CA GLY A 81 -13.67 2.28 14.54
C GLY A 81 -13.84 0.78 14.56
N GLN A 82 -13.78 0.22 15.75
CA GLN A 82 -14.12 -1.17 16.00
C GLN A 82 -15.64 -1.33 15.95
N TYR A 83 -16.18 -1.91 14.87
CA TYR A 83 -17.62 -2.10 14.73
C TYR A 83 -18.13 -3.21 15.66
N ASN A 84 -17.40 -4.33 15.71
CA ASN A 84 -17.63 -5.43 16.66
C ASN A 84 -16.29 -6.11 16.99
N ARG A 85 -16.32 -7.21 17.75
CA ARG A 85 -15.10 -7.92 18.17
C ARG A 85 -14.19 -8.34 17.00
N ASN A 86 -14.77 -8.61 15.84
CA ASN A 86 -14.09 -9.21 14.69
C ASN A 86 -13.89 -8.21 13.55
N LEU A 87 -14.69 -7.13 13.47
CA LEU A 87 -14.72 -6.20 12.36
C LEU A 87 -14.23 -4.81 12.77
N ASN A 88 -13.17 -4.36 12.13
CA ASN A 88 -12.67 -2.99 12.19
C ASN A 88 -12.94 -2.30 10.85
N LEU A 89 -13.42 -1.06 10.89
CA LEU A 89 -13.70 -0.24 9.72
C LEU A 89 -12.84 1.02 9.76
N VAL A 90 -12.26 1.36 8.61
CA VAL A 90 -11.54 2.61 8.41
C VAL A 90 -12.13 3.33 7.21
N ALA A 91 -12.68 4.51 7.45
CA ALA A 91 -13.06 5.43 6.39
C ALA A 91 -12.01 6.53 6.28
N SER A 92 -11.54 6.83 5.09
CA SER A 92 -10.50 7.84 4.86
C SER A 92 -10.73 8.64 3.60
N VAL A 93 -10.09 9.81 3.57
CA VAL A 93 -9.96 10.65 2.38
C VAL A 93 -8.48 10.88 2.16
N HIS A 94 -8.05 10.73 0.92
CA HIS A 94 -6.67 10.83 0.49
C HIS A 94 -6.51 12.00 -0.47
N ALA A 95 -5.44 12.77 -0.29
CA ALA A 95 -4.92 13.72 -1.26
C ALA A 95 -3.50 13.26 -1.63
N LEU A 96 -3.34 12.72 -2.82
CA LEU A 96 -2.13 12.12 -3.35
C LEU A 96 -1.62 12.95 -4.52
N GLN A 97 -0.33 13.28 -4.49
CA GLN A 97 0.41 13.79 -5.63
C GLN A 97 1.62 12.88 -5.85
N GLU A 98 1.73 12.31 -7.04
CA GLU A 98 2.85 11.44 -7.40
C GLU A 98 3.45 11.87 -8.73
N ARG A 99 4.78 11.94 -8.76
CA ARG A 99 5.57 12.13 -9.98
C ARG A 99 6.40 10.88 -10.17
N TRP A 100 6.36 10.29 -11.35
CA TRP A 100 7.14 9.11 -11.66
C TRP A 100 7.71 9.13 -13.08
N ALA A 101 8.80 8.43 -13.26
CA ALA A 101 9.37 8.11 -14.56
C ALA A 101 9.87 6.67 -14.52
N TYR A 102 9.71 5.98 -15.62
CA TYR A 102 10.35 4.69 -15.83
C TYR A 102 11.72 4.94 -16.44
N ALA A 103 12.75 4.29 -15.90
CA ALA A 103 14.10 4.37 -16.41
C ALA A 103 14.18 3.65 -17.76
N ILE A 104 14.05 4.42 -18.84
CA ILE A 104 14.33 3.97 -20.18
C ILE A 104 15.78 4.39 -20.43
N ASP A 105 16.72 3.44 -20.38
CA ASP A 105 18.11 3.72 -20.74
C ASP A 105 18.21 3.86 -22.26
N ASP A 106 17.91 5.04 -22.73
CA ASP A 106 18.30 5.45 -24.08
C ASP A 106 19.58 6.27 -23.95
N ARG A 107 20.71 5.63 -24.15
CA ARG A 107 22.03 6.29 -24.23
C ARG A 107 22.06 7.37 -25.32
N LEU A 108 21.09 7.38 -26.21
CA LEU A 108 20.94 8.32 -27.31
C LEU A 108 19.96 9.44 -27.01
N ARG A 109 19.14 9.33 -25.97
CA ARG A 109 18.16 10.35 -25.56
C ARG A 109 18.07 10.44 -24.03
N PRO A 110 18.86 11.27 -23.37
CA PRO A 110 18.83 11.42 -21.91
C PRO A 110 17.61 12.25 -21.43
N VAL A 111 16.43 12.06 -22.01
CA VAL A 111 15.22 12.76 -21.58
C VAL A 111 14.35 11.80 -20.79
N THR A 112 14.47 11.86 -19.47
CA THR A 112 13.53 11.19 -18.56
C THR A 112 12.19 11.91 -18.62
N LEU A 113 11.19 11.29 -19.25
CA LEU A 113 9.83 11.83 -19.28
C LEU A 113 9.13 11.51 -17.97
N TYR A 114 9.09 12.49 -17.08
CA TYR A 114 8.30 12.39 -15.85
C TYR A 114 6.81 12.57 -16.17
N ARG A 115 6.01 11.69 -15.62
CA ARG A 115 4.57 11.87 -15.46
C ARG A 115 4.29 12.38 -14.06
N GLN A 116 3.24 13.15 -13.92
CA GLN A 116 2.73 13.63 -12.64
C GLN A 116 1.23 13.47 -12.63
N ALA A 117 0.69 13.04 -11.51
CA ALA A 117 -0.74 12.95 -11.32
C ALA A 117 -1.13 13.33 -9.88
N THR A 118 -2.31 13.92 -9.77
CA THR A 118 -2.93 14.30 -8.51
C THR A 118 -4.25 13.52 -8.37
N TYR A 119 -4.49 12.98 -7.18
CA TYR A 119 -5.68 12.21 -6.89
C TYR A 119 -6.26 12.60 -5.54
N PHE A 120 -7.53 12.97 -5.53
CA PHE A 120 -8.32 13.15 -4.33
C PHE A 120 -9.41 12.09 -4.31
N TYR A 121 -9.37 11.20 -3.31
CA TYR A 121 -10.29 10.06 -3.31
C TYR A 121 -10.65 9.58 -1.90
N PRO A 122 -11.92 9.18 -1.67
CA PRO A 122 -12.34 8.43 -0.51
C PRO A 122 -11.88 6.97 -0.60
N SER A 123 -11.71 6.37 0.59
CA SER A 123 -11.39 4.95 0.73
C SER A 123 -12.09 4.39 1.97
N ILE A 124 -12.59 3.16 1.85
CA ILE A 124 -13.13 2.38 2.94
C ILE A 124 -12.36 1.07 3.02
N VAL A 125 -11.84 0.78 4.20
CA VAL A 125 -11.17 -0.50 4.50
C VAL A 125 -11.99 -1.23 5.56
N ALA A 126 -12.37 -2.47 5.28
CA ALA A 126 -12.99 -3.39 6.21
C ALA A 126 -12.01 -4.51 6.52
N GLU A 127 -11.65 -4.67 7.78
CA GLU A 127 -10.77 -5.72 8.26
C GLU A 127 -11.56 -6.65 9.18
N TYR A 128 -11.70 -7.89 8.77
CA TYR A 128 -12.41 -8.93 9.52
C TYR A 128 -11.43 -10.01 9.97
N ILE A 129 -11.42 -10.33 11.26
CA ILE A 129 -10.56 -11.36 11.84
C ILE A 129 -11.40 -12.22 12.77
N ASN A 130 -11.45 -13.53 12.49
CA ASN A 130 -12.06 -14.53 13.35
C ASN A 130 -11.08 -15.71 13.48
N ALA A 131 -10.28 -15.68 14.53
CA ALA A 131 -9.23 -16.66 14.77
C ALA A 131 -9.13 -16.92 16.28
N ASP A 132 -8.62 -18.11 16.61
CA ASP A 132 -8.33 -18.54 17.98
C ASP A 132 -7.27 -17.65 18.66
N ASP A 133 -6.24 -17.27 17.91
CA ASP A 133 -5.21 -16.32 18.32
C ASP A 133 -4.96 -15.31 17.21
N ARG A 134 -4.80 -14.01 17.58
CA ARG A 134 -4.57 -12.94 16.58
C ARG A 134 -3.12 -12.83 16.12
N ILE A 135 -2.17 -13.33 16.91
CA ILE A 135 -0.73 -13.23 16.63
C ILE A 135 -0.24 -14.51 15.96
N GLN A 136 -0.65 -15.66 16.49
CA GLN A 136 -0.25 -16.97 15.99
C GLN A 136 -1.46 -17.88 15.77
N PRO A 137 -2.34 -17.55 14.83
CA PRO A 137 -3.54 -18.32 14.59
C PRO A 137 -3.21 -19.75 14.18
N ARG A 138 -3.90 -20.71 14.80
CA ARG A 138 -3.90 -22.11 14.40
C ARG A 138 -5.14 -22.45 13.60
N ASP A 139 -6.29 -21.98 14.06
CA ASP A 139 -7.57 -22.12 13.41
C ASP A 139 -8.24 -20.76 13.29
N GLY A 140 -8.67 -20.43 12.08
CA GLY A 140 -9.36 -19.18 11.84
C GLY A 140 -9.22 -18.66 10.42
N TYR A 141 -9.78 -17.49 10.22
CA TYR A 141 -9.67 -16.76 8.95
C TYR A 141 -9.71 -15.25 9.17
N GLY A 142 -9.10 -14.55 8.28
CA GLY A 142 -9.13 -13.10 8.23
C GLY A 142 -9.23 -12.61 6.80
N ALA A 143 -9.88 -11.47 6.61
CA ALA A 143 -9.96 -10.82 5.32
C ALA A 143 -9.87 -9.30 5.48
N THR A 144 -9.23 -8.65 4.52
CA THR A 144 -9.20 -7.20 4.38
C THR A 144 -9.76 -6.84 3.02
N ALA A 145 -10.82 -6.03 3.00
CA ALA A 145 -11.40 -5.49 1.78
C ALA A 145 -11.19 -3.98 1.75
N THR A 146 -10.68 -3.47 0.64
CA THR A 146 -10.47 -2.04 0.39
C THR A 146 -11.26 -1.62 -0.83
N LEU A 147 -12.10 -0.61 -0.67
CA LEU A 147 -12.80 0.07 -1.76
C LEU A 147 -12.36 1.52 -1.79
N ARG A 148 -11.89 1.99 -2.95
CA ARG A 148 -11.47 3.37 -3.15
C ARG A 148 -11.79 3.84 -4.56
N GLY A 149 -11.94 5.14 -4.77
CA GLY A 149 -12.17 5.67 -6.10
C GLY A 149 -12.16 7.19 -6.12
N GLY A 150 -11.78 7.76 -7.26
CA GLY A 150 -11.71 9.19 -7.52
C GLY A 150 -12.40 9.53 -8.84
N LEU A 151 -12.83 10.78 -8.95
CA LEU A 151 -13.50 11.31 -10.13
C LEU A 151 -12.64 12.42 -10.75
N ASP A 152 -12.49 12.34 -12.06
CA ASP A 152 -11.91 13.43 -12.85
C ASP A 152 -12.69 14.73 -12.63
N GLY A 153 -11.96 15.84 -12.54
CA GLY A 153 -12.56 17.15 -12.27
C GLY A 153 -12.96 17.38 -10.79
N VAL A 154 -12.89 16.37 -9.91
CA VAL A 154 -13.13 16.50 -8.46
C VAL A 154 -11.82 16.28 -7.69
N GLY A 155 -10.72 16.88 -8.20
CA GLY A 155 -9.40 16.79 -7.60
C GLY A 155 -8.60 15.53 -7.96
N SER A 156 -9.07 14.74 -8.90
CA SER A 156 -8.35 13.62 -9.50
C SER A 156 -8.16 13.85 -10.99
N ASP A 157 -7.02 13.43 -11.52
CA ASP A 157 -6.65 13.58 -12.94
C ASP A 157 -7.28 12.50 -13.83
N ALA A 158 -7.88 11.46 -13.25
CA ALA A 158 -8.65 10.46 -13.98
C ALA A 158 -9.73 9.80 -13.11
N ASN A 159 -10.74 9.23 -13.77
CA ASN A 159 -11.75 8.41 -13.12
C ASN A 159 -11.18 7.04 -12.77
N PHE A 160 -11.36 6.61 -11.52
CA PHE A 160 -11.09 5.24 -11.14
C PHE A 160 -11.99 4.77 -10.00
N ALA A 161 -12.30 3.48 -10.01
CA ALA A 161 -12.83 2.75 -8.87
C ALA A 161 -12.03 1.47 -8.70
N GLN A 162 -11.64 1.16 -7.47
CA GLN A 162 -10.79 0.01 -7.20
C GLN A 162 -11.33 -0.78 -6.01
N LEU A 163 -11.47 -2.08 -6.20
CA LEU A 163 -11.74 -3.06 -5.16
C LEU A 163 -10.53 -3.98 -4.99
N HIS A 164 -10.12 -4.17 -3.75
CA HIS A 164 -9.01 -5.04 -3.39
C HIS A 164 -9.36 -5.87 -2.17
N VAL A 165 -9.31 -7.19 -2.28
CA VAL A 165 -9.60 -8.13 -1.20
C VAL A 165 -8.41 -9.05 -1.00
N ARG A 166 -7.94 -9.14 0.24
CA ARG A 166 -6.96 -10.13 0.68
C ARG A 166 -7.56 -10.99 1.78
N GLY A 167 -7.32 -12.29 1.72
CA GLY A 167 -7.80 -13.22 2.71
C GLY A 167 -6.71 -14.21 3.14
N SER A 168 -6.84 -14.70 4.37
CA SER A 168 -6.01 -15.76 4.91
C SER A 168 -6.88 -16.74 5.69
N TRP A 169 -6.65 -18.01 5.50
CA TRP A 169 -7.29 -19.08 6.24
C TRP A 169 -6.24 -19.99 6.87
N PHE A 170 -6.46 -20.35 8.13
CA PHE A 170 -5.56 -21.16 8.93
C PHE A 170 -6.29 -22.39 9.42
N LYS A 171 -5.65 -23.56 9.28
CA LYS A 171 -6.15 -24.83 9.80
C LYS A 171 -5.05 -25.62 10.49
N GLY A 172 -5.22 -25.87 11.79
CA GLY A 172 -4.30 -26.71 12.55
C GLY A 172 -4.35 -28.17 12.08
N LEU A 173 -3.19 -28.75 11.80
CA LEU A 173 -3.01 -30.12 11.39
C LEU A 173 -2.22 -30.86 12.49
N GLY A 174 -2.93 -31.32 13.54
CA GLY A 174 -2.31 -31.94 14.72
C GLY A 174 -1.57 -30.93 15.60
N ALA A 175 -0.60 -31.39 16.41
CA ALA A 175 0.02 -30.56 17.44
C ALA A 175 1.09 -29.59 16.91
N ARG A 176 1.77 -29.89 15.81
CA ARG A 176 2.99 -29.19 15.34
C ARG A 176 2.88 -28.58 13.97
N SER A 177 1.83 -28.84 13.22
CA SER A 177 1.66 -28.39 11.84
C SER A 177 0.38 -27.56 11.69
N ARG A 178 0.36 -26.67 10.71
CA ARG A 178 -0.82 -25.94 10.28
C ARG A 178 -0.78 -25.71 8.78
N LEU A 179 -1.94 -25.71 8.16
CA LEU A 179 -2.14 -25.31 6.77
C LEU A 179 -2.49 -23.83 6.76
N ILE A 180 -1.86 -23.10 5.87
CA ILE A 180 -2.13 -21.68 5.65
C ILE A 180 -2.49 -21.50 4.18
N VAL A 181 -3.67 -20.96 3.91
CA VAL A 181 -4.10 -20.56 2.57
C VAL A 181 -4.25 -19.06 2.55
N ARG A 182 -3.61 -18.39 1.59
CA ARG A 182 -3.74 -16.94 1.37
C ARG A 182 -4.19 -16.69 -0.05
N GLY A 183 -5.02 -15.68 -0.22
CA GLY A 183 -5.48 -15.24 -1.53
C GLY A 183 -5.58 -13.72 -1.59
N GLU A 184 -5.40 -13.20 -2.79
CA GLU A 184 -5.52 -11.80 -3.13
C GLU A 184 -6.27 -11.66 -4.44
N VAL A 185 -7.26 -10.77 -4.47
CA VAL A 185 -8.01 -10.42 -5.68
C VAL A 185 -8.17 -8.90 -5.69
N GLY A 186 -7.84 -8.28 -6.82
CA GLY A 186 -8.01 -6.85 -7.01
C GLY A 186 -8.44 -6.50 -8.42
N ALA A 187 -9.28 -5.49 -8.54
CA ALA A 187 -9.72 -4.93 -9.81
C ALA A 187 -9.78 -3.42 -9.76
N THR A 188 -9.27 -2.76 -10.80
CA THR A 188 -9.35 -1.31 -11.02
C THR A 188 -10.15 -1.05 -12.28
N PHE A 189 -11.23 -0.32 -12.15
CA PHE A 189 -12.06 0.19 -13.23
C PHE A 189 -11.58 1.60 -13.55
N THR A 190 -10.98 1.78 -14.71
CA THR A 190 -10.45 3.05 -15.23
C THR A 190 -10.33 2.96 -16.74
N ASP A 191 -10.44 4.06 -17.42
CA ASP A 191 -10.29 4.12 -18.87
C ASP A 191 -8.84 3.88 -19.27
N GLU A 192 -7.90 4.59 -18.66
CA GLU A 192 -6.47 4.50 -18.96
C GLU A 192 -5.61 4.18 -17.72
N LEU A 193 -5.04 2.98 -17.68
CA LEU A 193 -4.13 2.58 -16.61
C LEU A 193 -2.88 3.46 -16.53
N VAL A 194 -2.44 3.99 -17.65
CA VAL A 194 -1.19 4.76 -17.76
C VAL A 194 -1.24 6.06 -16.96
N GLU A 195 -2.44 6.62 -16.77
CA GLU A 195 -2.67 7.83 -15.97
C GLU A 195 -2.73 7.54 -14.47
N ILE A 196 -3.07 6.32 -14.10
CA ILE A 196 -3.07 5.90 -12.69
C ILE A 196 -1.62 5.80 -12.18
N PRO A 197 -1.24 6.48 -11.10
CA PRO A 197 0.11 6.44 -10.56
C PRO A 197 0.49 5.02 -10.11
N PRO A 198 1.78 4.65 -10.13
CA PRO A 198 2.27 3.32 -9.74
C PRO A 198 1.77 2.85 -8.37
N THR A 199 1.61 3.77 -7.42
CA THR A 199 1.09 3.48 -6.06
C THR A 199 -0.35 2.93 -6.05
N LEU A 200 -1.14 3.26 -7.06
CA LEU A 200 -2.53 2.81 -7.17
C LEU A 200 -2.70 1.59 -8.09
N ARG A 201 -1.64 1.10 -8.73
CA ARG A 201 -1.67 -0.11 -9.57
C ARG A 201 -1.42 -1.36 -8.76
N PHE A 202 -1.83 -2.50 -9.29
CA PHE A 202 -1.54 -3.80 -8.71
C PHE A 202 -0.23 -4.38 -9.24
N TYR A 203 0.50 -5.03 -8.35
CA TYR A 203 1.72 -5.77 -8.63
C TYR A 203 1.66 -7.11 -7.91
N ALA A 204 2.34 -8.12 -8.45
CA ALA A 204 2.56 -9.40 -7.76
C ALA A 204 4.06 -9.71 -7.72
N GLY A 205 4.45 -10.65 -6.85
CA GLY A 205 5.83 -11.01 -6.58
C GLY A 205 6.28 -10.59 -5.17
N GLY A 206 7.26 -11.31 -4.66
CA GLY A 206 7.76 -11.20 -3.29
C GLY A 206 7.12 -12.18 -2.31
N ASP A 207 7.69 -12.27 -1.11
CA ASP A 207 7.38 -13.30 -0.10
C ASP A 207 5.91 -13.39 0.32
N ARG A 208 5.18 -12.28 0.23
CA ARG A 208 3.76 -12.20 0.64
C ARG A 208 2.77 -12.40 -0.50
N SER A 209 3.25 -12.49 -1.73
CA SER A 209 2.44 -12.66 -2.93
C SER A 209 2.83 -13.95 -3.65
N VAL A 210 3.83 -13.91 -4.54
CA VAL A 210 4.30 -15.09 -5.27
C VAL A 210 5.77 -15.31 -4.93
N ARG A 211 6.04 -16.34 -4.13
CA ARG A 211 7.41 -16.71 -3.74
C ARG A 211 8.23 -17.13 -4.95
N GLY A 212 9.54 -16.82 -4.91
CA GLY A 212 10.46 -17.11 -6.00
C GLY A 212 10.56 -16.01 -7.05
N TYR A 213 9.72 -15.00 -6.97
CA TYR A 213 9.82 -13.79 -7.78
C TYR A 213 10.20 -12.60 -6.89
N GLY A 214 10.95 -11.66 -7.45
CA GLY A 214 11.30 -10.41 -6.77
C GLY A 214 10.07 -9.54 -6.45
N TYR A 215 10.26 -8.57 -5.57
CA TYR A 215 9.21 -7.64 -5.18
C TYR A 215 8.71 -6.84 -6.39
N ARG A 216 7.40 -6.89 -6.68
CA ARG A 216 6.75 -6.24 -7.83
C ARG A 216 7.26 -6.71 -9.20
N GLU A 217 7.81 -7.90 -9.29
CA GLU A 217 8.40 -8.41 -10.53
C GLU A 217 7.36 -8.93 -11.54
N ILE A 218 6.19 -9.34 -11.06
CA ILE A 218 5.13 -9.93 -11.89
C ILE A 218 4.11 -8.87 -12.29
N GLY A 219 3.83 -8.78 -13.58
CA GLY A 219 2.84 -7.88 -14.17
C GLY A 219 3.08 -7.68 -15.67
N PRO A 220 2.27 -6.85 -16.33
CA PRO A 220 2.57 -6.39 -17.69
C PRO A 220 3.94 -5.74 -17.73
N ARG A 221 4.80 -6.21 -18.62
CA ARG A 221 6.20 -5.78 -18.70
C ARG A 221 6.40 -4.80 -19.85
N ILE A 222 7.31 -3.86 -19.66
CA ILE A 222 7.90 -3.11 -20.78
C ILE A 222 9.35 -3.60 -20.94
N SER A 223 9.67 -4.02 -22.15
CA SER A 223 11.03 -4.17 -22.63
C SER A 223 11.51 -2.80 -23.10
N ALA A 224 12.18 -2.08 -22.23
CA ALA A 224 12.59 -0.71 -22.53
C ALA A 224 13.88 -0.68 -23.38
N VAL A 225 14.78 -1.68 -23.21
CA VAL A 225 16.09 -1.70 -23.88
C VAL A 225 16.49 -3.14 -24.20
N PRO A 226 16.96 -3.45 -25.43
CA PRO A 226 17.56 -4.74 -25.73
C PRO A 226 18.73 -5.06 -24.78
N GLY A 227 18.67 -6.19 -24.09
CA GLY A 227 19.71 -6.67 -23.18
C GLY A 227 19.61 -6.25 -21.72
N ARG A 228 18.53 -5.57 -21.31
CA ARG A 228 18.14 -5.37 -19.90
C ARG A 228 16.89 -6.19 -19.54
N ASP A 229 16.81 -6.51 -18.26
CA ASP A 229 15.62 -7.19 -17.73
C ASP A 229 14.36 -6.31 -17.83
N ASP A 230 13.29 -6.93 -18.28
CA ASP A 230 11.97 -6.30 -18.34
C ASP A 230 11.47 -5.96 -16.94
N PHE A 231 10.81 -4.83 -16.77
CA PHE A 231 10.21 -4.46 -15.49
C PHE A 231 8.67 -4.38 -15.57
N ALA A 232 8.01 -4.61 -14.43
CA ALA A 232 6.56 -4.58 -14.36
C ALA A 232 6.02 -3.15 -14.23
N LEU A 233 5.08 -2.78 -15.09
CA LEU A 233 4.35 -1.50 -15.05
C LEU A 233 3.25 -1.45 -14.00
N GLY A 234 2.87 -2.60 -13.43
CA GLY A 234 1.64 -2.77 -12.69
C GLY A 234 0.41 -3.02 -13.58
N ALA A 235 -0.62 -3.56 -12.98
CA ALA A 235 -1.82 -4.04 -13.68
C ALA A 235 -3.10 -3.41 -13.13
N LYS A 236 -4.18 -3.46 -13.93
CA LYS A 236 -5.54 -3.14 -13.48
C LYS A 236 -6.09 -4.20 -12.52
N ASN A 237 -5.70 -5.45 -12.72
CA ASN A 237 -6.23 -6.58 -11.96
C ASN A 237 -5.09 -7.42 -11.35
N VAL A 238 -5.37 -8.05 -10.23
CA VAL A 238 -4.47 -9.01 -9.58
C VAL A 238 -5.27 -10.19 -9.05
N VAL A 239 -4.74 -11.38 -9.23
CA VAL A 239 -5.21 -12.60 -8.56
C VAL A 239 -3.99 -13.40 -8.17
N THR A 240 -3.84 -13.68 -6.89
CA THR A 240 -2.78 -14.57 -6.37
C THR A 240 -3.34 -15.52 -5.33
N ALA A 241 -2.72 -16.69 -5.20
CA ALA A 241 -3.03 -17.65 -4.16
C ALA A 241 -1.76 -18.37 -3.71
N ASN A 242 -1.67 -18.65 -2.40
CA ASN A 242 -0.58 -19.36 -1.78
C ASN A 242 -1.12 -20.42 -0.82
N VAL A 243 -0.45 -21.56 -0.76
CA VAL A 243 -0.71 -22.64 0.19
C VAL A 243 0.61 -23.02 0.85
N GLU A 244 0.62 -23.05 2.19
CA GLU A 244 1.79 -23.36 3.02
C GLU A 244 1.46 -24.40 4.08
#